data_b7633e7bb3ef54c37537f2adb89efd4f
#
_entry.id   b7633e7bb3ef54c37537f2adb89efd4f
#
_cell.length_a   1.000
_cell.length_b   1.000
_cell.length_c   1.000
_cell.angle_alpha   90.00
_cell.angle_beta   90.00
_cell.angle_gamma   90.00
#
_symmetry.space_group_name_H-M   'P 1'
#
loop_
_entity.id
_entity.type
_entity.pdbx_description
1 polymer ?
#
loop_
_entity_poly.entity_id
_entity_poly.type
_entity_poly.pdbx_seq_one_letter_code
_entity_poly.pdbx_strand_id
1 'polypeptide(L)'
;MKASQEIAIRAAQPADTPALLDLIHAAFAEYAGRLDPPSGAHAETAASLQRLFDVGETAALATVAGAPVGCVFLARHGVEMYAHRLAVLPAWRGQGVGQALMAWVEEQAQVAGCRYVRVAVRLALPGNIAFYARRGYTAIIESSHPVYSTPTFVHMTRELASLRMRAVVVTPYDPAWPARFAAEEAVLRAELGDLALAIHHVGSTSVAGLAAKPVIDIMPIVRDIRAVDRHLSGMAELGYVPRGEYGLPGRRYFSKDTDGVRSHHVHMYAVDNPEVVRHLAFRDYLRAHPVVAQQYGDLKLALAQAHPSDIDAYMDGKDGFIKELEAQAMRWYRE
;
A
#
# COMPACT_ATOMS: atom_id res chain seq x y z
N MET A 1 36.72 13.15 -19.78
CA MET A 1 35.85 13.04 -18.58
C MET A 1 34.97 14.28 -18.54
N LYS A 2 33.63 14.18 -18.72
CA LYS A 2 32.73 15.31 -18.47
C LYS A 2 32.76 15.54 -16.96
N ALA A 3 33.08 16.75 -16.52
CA ALA A 3 32.94 17.13 -15.11
C ALA A 3 31.51 16.78 -14.66
N SER A 4 31.40 16.03 -13.58
CA SER A 4 30.09 15.76 -12.96
C SER A 4 29.48 17.10 -12.57
N GLN A 5 28.51 17.57 -13.33
CA GLN A 5 27.80 18.80 -12.99
C GLN A 5 26.95 18.50 -11.74
N GLU A 6 27.11 19.31 -10.70
CA GLU A 6 26.41 19.15 -9.44
C GLU A 6 24.91 19.38 -9.64
N ILE A 7 24.10 18.39 -9.26
CA ILE A 7 22.64 18.49 -9.26
C ILE A 7 22.23 19.02 -7.89
N ALA A 8 21.69 20.22 -7.84
CA ALA A 8 21.11 20.78 -6.62
C ALA A 8 19.60 20.56 -6.60
N ILE A 9 19.08 20.07 -5.46
CA ILE A 9 17.64 19.91 -5.23
C ILE A 9 17.21 20.86 -4.12
N ARG A 10 16.13 21.60 -4.36
CA ARG A 10 15.48 22.43 -3.33
C ARG A 10 13.97 22.27 -3.34
N ALA A 11 13.34 22.57 -2.23
CA ALA A 11 11.89 22.76 -2.20
C ALA A 11 11.51 23.90 -3.16
N ALA A 12 10.50 23.66 -3.97
CA ALA A 12 9.92 24.69 -4.82
C ALA A 12 8.93 25.55 -4.03
N GLN A 13 8.82 26.80 -4.43
CA GLN A 13 7.88 27.78 -3.89
C GLN A 13 6.76 28.06 -4.91
N PRO A 14 5.60 28.59 -4.52
CA PRO A 14 4.56 29.01 -5.47
C PRO A 14 5.06 29.94 -6.58
N ALA A 15 6.07 30.76 -6.30
CA ALA A 15 6.72 31.60 -7.30
C ALA A 15 7.48 30.85 -8.40
N ASP A 16 7.82 29.58 -8.18
CA ASP A 16 8.45 28.71 -9.16
C ASP A 16 7.44 28.09 -10.17
N THR A 17 6.14 28.32 -10.00
CA THR A 17 5.09 27.74 -10.84
C THR A 17 5.35 27.86 -12.34
N PRO A 18 5.80 28.98 -12.91
CA PRO A 18 6.14 29.05 -14.33
C PRO A 18 7.22 28.07 -14.74
N ALA A 19 8.32 27.97 -13.98
CA ALA A 19 9.42 27.04 -14.27
C ALA A 19 9.00 25.58 -14.12
N LEU A 20 8.16 25.26 -13.14
CA LEU A 20 7.59 23.92 -12.93
C LEU A 20 6.70 23.52 -14.11
N LEU A 21 5.86 24.44 -14.60
CA LEU A 21 4.99 24.19 -15.75
C LEU A 21 5.79 23.92 -17.02
N ASP A 22 6.78 24.77 -17.30
CA ASP A 22 7.66 24.61 -18.46
C ASP A 22 8.40 23.25 -18.44
N LEU A 23 8.91 22.87 -17.27
CA LEU A 23 9.56 21.55 -17.07
C LEU A 23 8.61 20.40 -17.32
N ILE A 24 7.39 20.46 -16.79
CA ILE A 24 6.37 19.40 -16.98
C ILE A 24 6.03 19.30 -18.47
N HIS A 25 5.70 20.38 -19.13
CA HIS A 25 5.35 20.38 -20.53
C HIS A 25 6.50 19.87 -21.42
N ALA A 26 7.71 20.36 -21.21
CA ALA A 26 8.87 19.93 -21.98
C ALA A 26 9.24 18.45 -21.76
N ALA A 27 9.15 17.98 -20.52
CA ALA A 27 9.45 16.59 -20.18
C ALA A 27 8.41 15.60 -20.72
N PHE A 28 7.15 16.01 -20.81
CA PHE A 28 6.05 15.16 -21.28
C PHE A 28 5.72 15.34 -22.76
N ALA A 29 6.30 16.31 -23.46
CA ALA A 29 6.00 16.61 -24.87
C ALA A 29 6.17 15.38 -25.79
N GLU A 30 7.13 14.51 -25.54
CA GLU A 30 7.37 13.29 -26.32
C GLU A 30 6.23 12.26 -26.24
N TYR A 31 5.40 12.35 -25.20
CA TYR A 31 4.26 11.43 -24.99
C TYR A 31 2.96 11.92 -25.64
N ALA A 32 2.96 13.11 -26.23
CA ALA A 32 1.81 13.66 -26.92
C ALA A 32 1.39 12.74 -28.08
N GLY A 33 0.13 12.29 -28.10
CA GLY A 33 -0.39 11.35 -29.09
C GLY A 33 0.16 9.92 -29.01
N ARG A 34 0.99 9.59 -27.99
CA ARG A 34 1.62 8.27 -27.81
C ARG A 34 1.03 7.47 -26.64
N LEU A 35 0.36 8.13 -25.72
CA LEU A 35 -0.29 7.49 -24.58
C LEU A 35 -1.80 7.52 -24.74
N ASP A 36 -2.42 6.39 -24.45
CA ASP A 36 -3.87 6.25 -24.31
C ASP A 36 -4.20 5.72 -22.91
N PRO A 37 -4.97 6.45 -22.07
CA PRO A 37 -5.40 7.84 -22.27
C PRO A 37 -4.21 8.82 -22.35
N PRO A 38 -4.41 10.04 -22.88
CA PRO A 38 -3.36 11.07 -22.88
C PRO A 38 -2.84 11.36 -21.47
N SER A 39 -1.59 11.81 -21.36
CA SER A 39 -1.03 12.22 -20.07
C SER A 39 -1.71 13.50 -19.56
N GLY A 40 -2.16 13.48 -18.30
CA GLY A 40 -2.70 14.68 -17.64
C GLY A 40 -1.69 15.84 -17.56
N ALA A 41 -0.40 15.55 -17.68
CA ALA A 41 0.66 16.58 -17.70
C ALA A 41 0.50 17.59 -18.84
N HIS A 42 -0.11 17.20 -19.97
CA HIS A 42 -0.36 18.09 -21.10
C HIS A 42 -1.47 19.12 -20.83
N ALA A 43 -2.37 18.81 -19.88
CA ALA A 43 -3.46 19.70 -19.49
C ALA A 43 -3.12 20.61 -18.30
N GLU A 44 -1.90 20.51 -17.75
CA GLU A 44 -1.49 21.36 -16.64
C GLU A 44 -1.41 22.81 -17.05
N THR A 45 -1.77 23.68 -16.13
CA THR A 45 -1.73 25.14 -16.26
C THR A 45 -1.09 25.74 -15.02
N ALA A 46 -0.65 26.98 -15.06
CA ALA A 46 -0.15 27.67 -13.86
C ALA A 46 -1.20 27.66 -12.74
N ALA A 47 -2.49 27.85 -13.09
CA ALA A 47 -3.57 27.82 -12.11
C ALA A 47 -3.80 26.40 -11.51
N SER A 48 -3.60 25.32 -12.28
CA SER A 48 -3.72 23.97 -11.75
C SER A 48 -2.57 23.64 -10.80
N LEU A 49 -1.35 24.03 -11.13
CA LEU A 49 -0.19 23.82 -10.24
C LEU A 49 -0.28 24.69 -8.96
N GLN A 50 -0.77 25.94 -9.08
CA GLN A 50 -1.01 26.79 -7.93
C GLN A 50 -1.99 26.14 -6.95
N ARG A 51 -3.09 25.58 -7.44
CA ARG A 51 -4.07 24.86 -6.60
C ARG A 51 -3.45 23.68 -5.83
N LEU A 52 -2.42 23.01 -6.36
CA LEU A 52 -1.72 21.95 -5.61
C LEU A 52 -1.02 22.53 -4.37
N PHE A 53 -0.34 23.66 -4.51
CA PHE A 53 0.23 24.36 -3.36
C PHE A 53 -0.83 24.85 -2.37
N ASP A 54 -1.95 25.37 -2.87
CA ASP A 54 -3.05 25.88 -2.04
C ASP A 54 -3.70 24.78 -1.18
N VAL A 55 -3.72 23.52 -1.66
CA VAL A 55 -4.20 22.36 -0.88
C VAL A 55 -3.11 21.70 -0.04
N GLY A 56 -1.91 22.29 0.04
CA GLY A 56 -0.82 21.85 0.90
C GLY A 56 0.14 20.84 0.28
N GLU A 57 0.05 20.58 -1.03
CA GLU A 57 1.07 19.81 -1.72
C GLU A 57 2.39 20.59 -1.78
N THR A 58 3.48 19.86 -1.85
CA THR A 58 4.83 20.43 -1.99
C THR A 58 5.47 19.97 -3.28
N ALA A 59 6.52 20.66 -3.73
CA ALA A 59 7.26 20.26 -4.90
C ALA A 59 8.76 20.43 -4.69
N ALA A 60 9.58 19.70 -5.46
CA ALA A 60 11.00 19.93 -5.58
C ALA A 60 11.39 20.42 -6.97
N LEU A 61 12.39 21.26 -7.02
CA LEU A 61 13.03 21.73 -8.23
C LEU A 61 14.50 21.27 -8.25
N ALA A 62 14.87 20.55 -9.31
CA ALA A 62 16.26 20.18 -9.60
C ALA A 62 16.89 21.21 -10.52
N THR A 63 18.09 21.68 -10.18
CA THR A 63 18.87 22.63 -10.98
C THR A 63 20.27 22.11 -11.24
N VAL A 64 20.82 22.48 -12.38
CA VAL A 64 22.23 22.28 -12.72
C VAL A 64 22.79 23.62 -13.20
N ALA A 65 23.86 24.07 -12.60
CA ALA A 65 24.43 25.40 -12.85
C ALA A 65 23.35 26.54 -12.75
N GLY A 66 22.39 26.39 -11.83
CA GLY A 66 21.29 27.31 -11.63
C GLY A 66 20.11 27.18 -12.61
N ALA A 67 20.24 26.40 -13.68
CA ALA A 67 19.15 26.18 -14.64
C ALA A 67 18.23 25.06 -14.20
N PRO A 68 16.89 25.23 -14.22
CA PRO A 68 15.92 24.19 -13.91
C PRO A 68 16.00 23.02 -14.92
N VAL A 69 16.11 21.78 -14.41
CA VAL A 69 16.29 20.57 -15.25
C VAL A 69 15.29 19.46 -14.92
N GLY A 70 14.59 19.56 -13.80
CA GLY A 70 13.56 18.59 -13.41
C GLY A 70 12.77 19.02 -12.17
N CYS A 71 11.63 18.38 -11.95
CA CYS A 71 10.79 18.63 -10.77
C CYS A 71 10.00 17.36 -10.38
N VAL A 72 9.41 17.38 -9.19
CA VAL A 72 8.45 16.38 -8.71
C VAL A 72 7.49 17.05 -7.72
N PHE A 73 6.22 16.63 -7.72
CA PHE A 73 5.21 17.04 -6.74
C PHE A 73 4.95 15.93 -5.72
N LEU A 74 4.57 16.34 -4.50
CA LEU A 74 4.33 15.48 -3.35
C LEU A 74 2.99 15.81 -2.70
N ALA A 75 2.14 14.81 -2.52
CA ALA A 75 0.95 14.86 -1.69
C ALA A 75 1.12 13.92 -0.49
N ARG A 76 0.88 14.41 0.73
CA ARG A 76 0.90 13.56 1.93
C ARG A 76 -0.51 13.08 2.25
N HIS A 77 -0.65 11.77 2.48
CA HIS A 77 -1.88 11.11 2.91
C HIS A 77 -1.55 10.22 4.12
N GLY A 78 -1.76 10.74 5.34
CA GLY A 78 -1.46 10.01 6.57
C GLY A 78 -0.05 9.41 6.58
N VAL A 79 0.05 8.08 6.43
CA VAL A 79 1.34 7.35 6.40
C VAL A 79 1.96 7.22 5.02
N GLU A 80 1.35 7.79 3.99
CA GLU A 80 1.81 7.77 2.60
C GLU A 80 2.41 9.12 2.19
N MET A 81 3.49 9.06 1.40
CA MET A 81 3.90 10.17 0.53
C MET A 81 3.64 9.76 -0.92
N TYR A 82 2.68 10.41 -1.58
CA TYR A 82 2.40 10.19 -2.99
C TYR A 82 3.24 11.15 -3.85
N ALA A 83 4.14 10.59 -4.66
CA ALA A 83 4.96 11.36 -5.59
C ALA A 83 4.36 11.30 -7.00
N HIS A 84 4.17 12.45 -7.59
CA HIS A 84 3.59 12.57 -8.92
C HIS A 84 4.26 13.67 -9.76
N ARG A 85 3.99 13.73 -11.05
CA ARG A 85 4.57 14.69 -11.99
C ARG A 85 6.10 14.75 -11.93
N LEU A 86 6.77 13.58 -11.68
CA LEU A 86 8.22 13.53 -11.85
C LEU A 86 8.57 13.85 -13.30
N ALA A 87 9.18 15.00 -13.51
CA ALA A 87 9.56 15.52 -14.81
C ALA A 87 11.07 15.75 -14.85
N VAL A 88 11.74 15.26 -15.90
CA VAL A 88 13.16 15.52 -16.15
C VAL A 88 13.30 15.86 -17.64
N LEU A 89 13.90 16.98 -17.95
CA LEU A 89 14.14 17.40 -19.32
C LEU A 89 14.88 16.29 -20.11
N PRO A 90 14.48 16.00 -21.37
CA PRO A 90 15.07 14.92 -22.16
C PRO A 90 16.61 14.96 -22.21
N ALA A 91 17.20 16.12 -22.36
CA ALA A 91 18.65 16.32 -22.39
C ALA A 91 19.37 15.94 -21.08
N TRP A 92 18.65 15.85 -19.95
CA TRP A 92 19.18 15.59 -18.62
C TRP A 92 18.84 14.19 -18.09
N ARG A 93 18.14 13.38 -18.89
CA ARG A 93 17.85 11.99 -18.54
C ARG A 93 19.11 11.13 -18.57
N GLY A 94 19.11 10.08 -17.75
CA GLY A 94 20.28 9.19 -17.61
C GLY A 94 21.48 9.80 -16.85
N GLN A 95 21.35 11.06 -16.38
CA GLN A 95 22.41 11.79 -15.68
C GLN A 95 22.15 11.90 -14.16
N GLY A 96 21.24 11.10 -13.60
CA GLY A 96 21.01 11.08 -12.16
C GLY A 96 19.92 12.02 -11.63
N VAL A 97 19.39 12.97 -12.43
CA VAL A 97 18.41 13.99 -11.96
C VAL A 97 17.16 13.33 -11.36
N GLY A 98 16.54 12.36 -12.05
CA GLY A 98 15.38 11.65 -11.52
C GLY A 98 15.69 10.85 -10.25
N GLN A 99 16.90 10.32 -10.12
CA GLN A 99 17.36 9.63 -8.91
C GLN A 99 17.50 10.60 -7.75
N ALA A 100 18.09 11.78 -7.96
CA ALA A 100 18.25 12.82 -6.94
C ALA A 100 16.90 13.35 -6.48
N LEU A 101 15.95 13.62 -7.39
CA LEU A 101 14.58 14.01 -7.05
C LEU A 101 13.88 12.96 -6.19
N MET A 102 13.93 11.66 -6.56
CA MET A 102 13.30 10.60 -5.77
C MET A 102 14.01 10.36 -4.43
N ALA A 103 15.32 10.57 -4.33
CA ALA A 103 16.00 10.53 -3.02
C ALA A 103 15.51 11.63 -2.09
N TRP A 104 15.35 12.83 -2.61
CA TRP A 104 14.77 13.95 -1.84
C TRP A 104 13.32 13.66 -1.41
N VAL A 105 12.47 13.06 -2.30
CA VAL A 105 11.12 12.61 -1.96
C VAL A 105 11.13 11.65 -0.77
N GLU A 106 12.00 10.66 -0.81
CA GLU A 106 12.13 9.63 0.22
C GLU A 106 12.57 10.23 1.57
N GLU A 107 13.49 11.20 1.53
CA GLU A 107 13.91 11.97 2.71
C GLU A 107 12.76 12.81 3.29
N GLN A 108 12.03 13.57 2.45
CA GLN A 108 10.86 14.34 2.92
C GLN A 108 9.79 13.43 3.51
N ALA A 109 9.56 12.27 2.92
CA ALA A 109 8.62 11.28 3.44
C ALA A 109 9.05 10.76 4.82
N GLN A 110 10.35 10.51 5.05
CA GLN A 110 10.88 10.10 6.35
C GLN A 110 10.70 11.21 7.39
N VAL A 111 11.07 12.45 7.05
CA VAL A 111 10.91 13.63 7.92
C VAL A 111 9.43 13.84 8.29
N ALA A 112 8.51 13.64 7.34
CA ALA A 112 7.08 13.73 7.58
C ALA A 112 6.49 12.54 8.35
N GLY A 113 7.29 11.52 8.71
CA GLY A 113 6.84 10.32 9.41
C GLY A 113 6.01 9.37 8.53
N CYS A 114 6.12 9.48 7.20
CA CYS A 114 5.46 8.55 6.29
C CYS A 114 6.11 7.17 6.37
N ARG A 115 5.33 6.12 6.12
CA ARG A 115 5.80 4.73 6.16
C ARG A 115 6.22 4.21 4.80
N TYR A 116 5.72 4.82 3.74
CA TYR A 116 6.04 4.46 2.36
C TYR A 116 5.86 5.64 1.41
N VAL A 117 6.54 5.52 0.27
CA VAL A 117 6.33 6.40 -0.89
C VAL A 117 5.56 5.60 -1.94
N ARG A 118 4.54 6.20 -2.54
CA ARG A 118 3.79 5.63 -3.69
C ARG A 118 3.98 6.47 -4.93
N VAL A 119 4.02 5.80 -6.08
CA VAL A 119 3.97 6.40 -7.41
C VAL A 119 2.94 5.68 -8.27
N ALA A 120 2.37 6.36 -9.26
CA ALA A 120 1.54 5.76 -10.30
C ALA A 120 2.29 5.85 -11.64
N VAL A 121 2.53 4.71 -12.28
CA VAL A 121 3.37 4.61 -13.47
C VAL A 121 2.56 4.02 -14.62
N ARG A 122 2.59 4.66 -15.78
CA ARG A 122 1.89 4.18 -17.00
C ARG A 122 2.48 2.82 -17.44
N LEU A 123 1.60 1.83 -17.65
CA LEU A 123 2.00 0.50 -18.14
C LEU A 123 2.66 0.57 -19.53
N ALA A 124 2.25 1.53 -20.35
CA ALA A 124 2.85 1.79 -21.65
C ALA A 124 4.30 2.33 -21.59
N LEU A 125 4.84 2.61 -20.39
CA LEU A 125 6.19 3.14 -20.18
C LEU A 125 7.06 2.18 -19.35
N PRO A 126 7.48 1.03 -19.91
CA PRO A 126 8.23 0.00 -19.15
C PRO A 126 9.58 0.52 -18.62
N GLY A 127 10.18 1.49 -19.30
CA GLY A 127 11.41 2.15 -18.84
C GLY A 127 11.22 2.89 -17.51
N ASN A 128 10.06 3.51 -17.29
CA ASN A 128 9.73 4.18 -16.04
C ASN A 128 9.45 3.15 -14.92
N ILE A 129 8.76 2.05 -15.23
CA ILE A 129 8.56 0.96 -14.28
C ILE A 129 9.92 0.40 -13.84
N ALA A 130 10.83 0.14 -14.79
CA ALA A 130 12.17 -0.33 -14.48
C ALA A 130 13.01 0.70 -13.69
N PHE A 131 12.81 1.99 -13.90
CA PHE A 131 13.46 3.06 -13.11
C PHE A 131 13.07 2.96 -11.63
N TYR A 132 11.78 2.86 -11.34
CA TYR A 132 11.30 2.73 -9.96
C TYR A 132 11.66 1.37 -9.34
N ALA A 133 11.58 0.27 -10.11
CA ALA A 133 11.96 -1.06 -9.63
C ALA A 133 13.43 -1.12 -9.16
N ARG A 134 14.35 -0.52 -9.91
CA ARG A 134 15.78 -0.41 -9.51
C ARG A 134 15.99 0.41 -8.23
N ARG A 135 15.02 1.22 -7.83
CA ARG A 135 15.05 1.97 -6.57
C ARG A 135 14.35 1.23 -5.42
N GLY A 136 13.93 -0.01 -5.62
CA GLY A 136 13.26 -0.83 -4.61
C GLY A 136 11.76 -0.55 -4.50
N TYR A 137 11.15 0.10 -5.49
CA TYR A 137 9.70 0.16 -5.59
C TYR A 137 9.15 -1.14 -6.14
N THR A 138 8.12 -1.68 -5.51
CA THR A 138 7.42 -2.88 -5.94
C THR A 138 6.05 -2.53 -6.48
N ALA A 139 5.65 -3.18 -7.58
CA ALA A 139 4.29 -3.08 -8.12
C ALA A 139 3.30 -3.72 -7.14
N ILE A 140 2.22 -3.01 -6.82
CA ILE A 140 1.21 -3.50 -5.88
C ILE A 140 -0.15 -3.70 -6.53
N ILE A 141 -0.57 -2.82 -7.43
CA ILE A 141 -1.90 -2.81 -8.03
C ILE A 141 -1.82 -2.22 -9.43
N GLU A 142 -2.39 -2.90 -10.42
CA GLU A 142 -2.66 -2.34 -11.73
C GLU A 142 -4.07 -1.76 -11.77
N SER A 143 -4.21 -0.53 -12.25
CA SER A 143 -5.46 0.24 -12.23
C SER A 143 -5.75 0.86 -13.58
N SER A 144 -7.03 1.13 -13.81
CA SER A 144 -7.52 1.75 -15.04
C SER A 144 -7.87 3.21 -14.80
N HIS A 145 -7.63 4.07 -15.80
CA HIS A 145 -8.23 5.39 -15.81
C HIS A 145 -9.75 5.27 -15.96
N PRO A 146 -10.53 6.30 -15.56
CA PRO A 146 -11.97 6.32 -15.80
C PRO A 146 -12.29 5.97 -17.25
N VAL A 147 -13.36 5.22 -17.47
CA VAL A 147 -13.88 4.72 -18.75
C VAL A 147 -13.03 3.66 -19.46
N TYR A 148 -11.89 3.25 -18.90
CA TYR A 148 -11.06 2.16 -19.43
C TYR A 148 -11.36 0.85 -18.67
N SER A 149 -11.61 -0.22 -19.42
CA SER A 149 -11.85 -1.56 -18.85
C SER A 149 -10.58 -2.35 -18.55
N THR A 150 -9.46 -1.99 -19.19
CA THR A 150 -8.16 -2.61 -19.02
C THR A 150 -7.24 -1.71 -18.20
N PRO A 151 -6.31 -2.28 -17.40
CA PRO A 151 -5.33 -1.50 -16.67
C PRO A 151 -4.47 -0.63 -17.60
N THR A 152 -4.23 0.60 -17.18
CA THR A 152 -3.47 1.60 -17.94
C THR A 152 -2.25 2.13 -17.17
N PHE A 153 -2.22 1.89 -15.85
CA PHE A 153 -1.11 2.25 -14.98
C PHE A 153 -0.97 1.26 -13.82
N VAL A 154 0.18 1.27 -13.19
CA VAL A 154 0.48 0.46 -12.01
C VAL A 154 0.86 1.38 -10.85
N HIS A 155 0.31 1.10 -9.67
CA HIS A 155 0.80 1.68 -8.43
C HIS A 155 2.04 0.90 -7.96
N MET A 156 3.10 1.63 -7.66
CA MET A 156 4.32 1.06 -7.09
C MET A 156 4.61 1.74 -5.76
N THR A 157 5.05 0.96 -4.77
CA THR A 157 5.38 1.47 -3.44
C THR A 157 6.79 1.08 -3.03
N ARG A 158 7.41 1.96 -2.24
CA ARG A 158 8.63 1.68 -1.51
C ARG A 158 8.41 1.94 -0.03
N GLU A 159 8.59 0.91 0.81
CA GLU A 159 8.60 1.11 2.25
C GLU A 159 9.85 1.86 2.67
N LEU A 160 9.64 2.84 3.54
CA LEU A 160 10.70 3.56 4.22
C LEU A 160 11.01 2.76 5.47
N ALA A 161 12.20 2.18 5.53
CA ALA A 161 12.58 1.21 6.53
C ALA A 161 12.24 1.63 7.97
N SER A 162 11.37 0.90 8.65
CA SER A 162 11.41 0.77 10.09
C SER A 162 11.98 -0.62 10.42
N LEU A 163 13.27 -0.67 10.65
CA LEU A 163 13.99 -1.87 11.11
C LEU A 163 13.60 -2.18 12.55
N ARG A 164 12.44 -2.81 12.76
CA ARG A 164 12.24 -3.57 14.01
C ARG A 164 12.04 -5.03 13.62
N MET A 165 12.96 -5.88 14.06
CA MET A 165 12.78 -7.33 14.07
C MET A 165 11.45 -7.61 14.80
N ARG A 166 10.52 -8.27 14.12
CA ARG A 166 9.19 -8.55 14.66
C ARG A 166 9.29 -9.78 15.56
N ALA A 167 9.28 -9.60 16.87
CA ALA A 167 9.11 -10.69 17.80
C ALA A 167 7.80 -11.45 17.50
N VAL A 168 7.85 -12.78 17.58
CA VAL A 168 6.67 -13.64 17.47
C VAL A 168 6.01 -13.69 18.85
N VAL A 169 5.01 -12.82 19.06
CA VAL A 169 4.27 -12.74 20.32
C VAL A 169 2.91 -13.40 20.14
N VAL A 170 2.65 -14.50 20.84
CA VAL A 170 1.33 -15.14 20.95
C VAL A 170 0.87 -14.99 22.40
N THR A 171 -0.34 -14.48 22.60
CA THR A 171 -0.93 -14.25 23.92
C THR A 171 -2.20 -15.09 24.10
N PRO A 172 -2.64 -15.39 25.32
CA PRO A 172 -3.98 -15.85 25.59
C PRO A 172 -5.03 -14.94 24.96
N TYR A 173 -6.25 -15.45 24.81
CA TYR A 173 -7.36 -14.66 24.28
C TYR A 173 -7.57 -13.38 25.10
N ASP A 174 -7.67 -12.23 24.39
CA ASP A 174 -7.97 -10.94 25.00
C ASP A 174 -9.45 -10.58 24.69
N PRO A 175 -10.32 -10.47 25.69
CA PRO A 175 -11.74 -10.12 25.52
C PRO A 175 -11.95 -8.71 24.92
N ALA A 176 -10.91 -7.89 24.82
CA ALA A 176 -10.96 -6.60 24.14
C ALA A 176 -10.87 -6.69 22.59
N TRP A 177 -10.47 -7.83 22.02
CA TRP A 177 -10.36 -7.96 20.55
C TRP A 177 -11.67 -7.69 19.79
N PRO A 178 -12.85 -8.19 20.21
CA PRO A 178 -14.11 -7.84 19.55
C PRO A 178 -14.40 -6.33 19.54
N ALA A 179 -14.12 -5.63 20.63
CA ALA A 179 -14.30 -4.19 20.69
C ALA A 179 -13.31 -3.42 19.80
N ARG A 180 -12.06 -3.88 19.72
CA ARG A 180 -11.06 -3.33 18.78
C ARG A 180 -11.48 -3.54 17.33
N PHE A 181 -12.01 -4.73 17.01
CA PHE A 181 -12.57 -4.99 15.67
C PHE A 181 -13.73 -4.04 15.38
N ALA A 182 -14.71 -3.88 16.28
CA ALA A 182 -15.88 -3.04 16.06
C ALA A 182 -15.50 -1.57 15.82
N ALA A 183 -14.50 -1.06 16.56
CA ALA A 183 -14.00 0.29 16.36
C ALA A 183 -13.37 0.46 14.96
N GLU A 184 -12.55 -0.50 14.53
CA GLU A 184 -11.88 -0.44 13.23
C GLU A 184 -12.85 -0.73 12.08
N GLU A 185 -13.87 -1.60 12.28
CA GLU A 185 -14.96 -1.81 11.31
C GLU A 185 -15.68 -0.50 10.99
N ALA A 186 -16.02 0.29 12.01
CA ALA A 186 -16.72 1.56 11.83
C ALA A 186 -15.89 2.54 10.97
N VAL A 187 -14.58 2.61 11.20
CA VAL A 187 -13.66 3.46 10.45
C VAL A 187 -13.54 3.00 8.99
N LEU A 188 -13.37 1.69 8.77
CA LEU A 188 -13.29 1.11 7.42
C LEU A 188 -14.61 1.26 6.65
N ARG A 189 -15.74 1.14 7.34
CA ARG A 189 -17.06 1.33 6.73
C ARG A 189 -17.28 2.78 6.30
N ALA A 190 -16.81 3.74 7.09
CA ALA A 190 -16.87 5.15 6.73
C ALA A 190 -16.01 5.46 5.48
N GLU A 191 -14.80 4.89 5.40
CA GLU A 191 -13.91 5.08 4.25
C GLU A 191 -14.45 4.42 2.98
N LEU A 192 -14.92 3.17 3.08
CA LEU A 192 -15.34 2.39 1.91
C LEU A 192 -16.77 2.70 1.45
N GLY A 193 -17.62 3.25 2.31
CA GLY A 193 -19.01 3.58 2.01
C GLY A 193 -19.77 2.39 1.42
N ASP A 194 -20.53 2.64 0.35
CA ASP A 194 -21.36 1.65 -0.36
C ASP A 194 -20.55 0.57 -1.10
N LEU A 195 -19.23 0.72 -1.20
CA LEU A 195 -18.36 -0.31 -1.76
C LEU A 195 -18.33 -1.55 -0.85
N ALA A 196 -18.35 -1.36 0.49
CA ALA A 196 -18.32 -2.44 1.47
C ALA A 196 -19.71 -3.04 1.69
N LEU A 197 -19.93 -4.26 1.21
CA LEU A 197 -21.17 -5.02 1.40
C LEU A 197 -21.26 -5.58 2.82
N ALA A 198 -20.17 -6.09 3.34
CA ALA A 198 -20.02 -6.61 4.69
C ALA A 198 -18.58 -6.43 5.17
N ILE A 199 -18.37 -6.39 6.48
CA ILE A 199 -17.04 -6.39 7.09
C ILE A 199 -17.05 -7.43 8.21
N HIS A 200 -16.13 -8.41 8.14
CA HIS A 200 -16.08 -9.52 9.08
C HIS A 200 -14.81 -9.51 9.92
N HIS A 201 -14.95 -9.80 11.21
CA HIS A 201 -13.83 -10.21 12.04
C HIS A 201 -13.48 -11.65 11.69
N VAL A 202 -12.27 -11.89 11.24
CA VAL A 202 -11.76 -13.22 10.85
C VAL A 202 -10.45 -13.53 11.60
N GLY A 203 -9.83 -14.65 11.28
CA GLY A 203 -8.59 -15.07 11.94
C GLY A 203 -8.77 -15.45 13.41
N SER A 204 -7.67 -15.73 14.08
CA SER A 204 -7.67 -16.31 15.43
C SER A 204 -8.25 -15.38 16.50
N THR A 205 -8.10 -14.06 16.37
CA THR A 205 -8.61 -13.08 17.34
C THR A 205 -10.14 -12.97 17.32
N SER A 206 -10.79 -13.50 16.27
CA SER A 206 -12.24 -13.56 16.15
C SER A 206 -12.89 -14.74 16.89
N VAL A 207 -12.09 -15.68 17.42
CA VAL A 207 -12.54 -16.90 18.09
C VAL A 207 -12.31 -16.77 19.59
N ALA A 208 -13.40 -16.75 20.37
CA ALA A 208 -13.32 -16.63 21.82
C ALA A 208 -12.50 -17.76 22.47
N GLY A 209 -11.63 -17.41 23.41
CA GLY A 209 -10.75 -18.36 24.11
C GLY A 209 -9.50 -18.77 23.32
N LEU A 210 -9.36 -18.45 22.04
CA LEU A 210 -8.23 -18.87 21.21
C LEU A 210 -7.00 -17.97 21.41
N ALA A 211 -5.88 -18.54 21.85
CA ALA A 211 -4.59 -17.84 21.91
C ALA A 211 -4.15 -17.40 20.51
N ALA A 212 -3.69 -16.16 20.37
CA ALA A 212 -3.33 -15.57 19.07
C ALA A 212 -2.24 -14.51 19.19
N LYS A 213 -1.64 -14.15 18.04
CA LYS A 213 -0.94 -12.86 17.93
C LYS A 213 -1.97 -11.75 18.08
N PRO A 214 -1.68 -10.64 18.83
CA PRO A 214 -2.63 -9.56 19.08
C PRO A 214 -2.84 -8.67 17.83
N VAL A 215 -3.17 -9.29 16.71
CA VAL A 215 -3.42 -8.65 15.41
C VAL A 215 -4.87 -8.93 15.02
N ILE A 216 -5.62 -7.88 14.77
CA ILE A 216 -7.02 -7.99 14.34
C ILE A 216 -7.05 -8.23 12.82
N ASP A 217 -7.53 -9.40 12.42
CA ASP A 217 -7.73 -9.72 11.00
C ASP A 217 -9.16 -9.32 10.59
N ILE A 218 -9.27 -8.43 9.63
CA ILE A 218 -10.52 -7.85 9.16
C ILE A 218 -10.73 -8.21 7.70
N MET A 219 -11.93 -8.65 7.35
CA MET A 219 -12.26 -9.03 5.97
C MET A 219 -13.47 -8.22 5.46
N PRO A 220 -13.24 -7.07 4.83
CA PRO A 220 -14.27 -6.40 4.04
C PRO A 220 -14.58 -7.20 2.78
N ILE A 221 -15.88 -7.46 2.56
CA ILE A 221 -16.41 -7.99 1.31
C ILE A 221 -16.89 -6.79 0.50
N VAL A 222 -16.35 -6.64 -0.70
CA VAL A 222 -16.64 -5.48 -1.55
C VAL A 222 -17.37 -5.90 -2.83
N ARG A 223 -18.12 -4.95 -3.39
CA ARG A 223 -18.86 -5.15 -4.65
C ARG A 223 -17.92 -5.31 -5.84
N ASP A 224 -16.86 -4.52 -5.87
CA ASP A 224 -15.84 -4.52 -6.92
C ASP A 224 -14.46 -4.32 -6.29
N ILE A 225 -13.60 -5.32 -6.42
CA ILE A 225 -12.26 -5.28 -5.84
C ILE A 225 -11.37 -4.20 -6.48
N ARG A 226 -11.59 -3.87 -7.75
CA ARG A 226 -10.83 -2.83 -8.44
C ARG A 226 -11.20 -1.42 -7.97
N ALA A 227 -12.43 -1.24 -7.48
CA ALA A 227 -12.84 0.04 -6.93
C ALA A 227 -12.07 0.40 -5.65
N VAL A 228 -11.55 -0.60 -4.90
CA VAL A 228 -10.69 -0.38 -3.72
C VAL A 228 -9.45 0.44 -4.07
N ASP A 229 -8.96 0.38 -5.29
CA ASP A 229 -7.74 1.08 -5.72
C ASP A 229 -7.88 2.62 -5.65
N ARG A 230 -9.12 3.13 -5.61
CA ARG A 230 -9.41 4.57 -5.43
C ARG A 230 -9.35 5.00 -3.96
N HIS A 231 -9.37 4.04 -3.03
CA HIS A 231 -9.34 4.28 -1.59
C HIS A 231 -7.93 4.20 -0.99
N LEU A 232 -6.87 4.04 -1.82
CA LEU A 232 -5.49 3.90 -1.32
C LEU A 232 -5.08 5.05 -0.42
N SER A 233 -5.37 6.29 -0.81
CA SER A 233 -5.03 7.48 -0.01
C SER A 233 -5.87 7.57 1.27
N GLY A 234 -7.18 7.29 1.22
CA GLY A 234 -8.02 7.21 2.41
C GLY A 234 -7.57 6.12 3.38
N MET A 235 -7.24 4.93 2.87
CA MET A 235 -6.65 3.86 3.69
C MET A 235 -5.32 4.29 4.32
N ALA A 236 -4.50 5.08 3.62
CA ALA A 236 -3.25 5.62 4.17
C ALA A 236 -3.50 6.64 5.28
N GLU A 237 -4.52 7.50 5.16
CA GLU A 237 -4.94 8.42 6.23
C GLU A 237 -5.33 7.64 7.51
N LEU A 238 -5.92 6.46 7.35
CA LEU A 238 -6.24 5.55 8.45
C LEU A 238 -5.03 4.78 8.99
N GLY A 239 -3.84 5.00 8.45
CA GLY A 239 -2.59 4.35 8.86
C GLY A 239 -2.30 3.01 8.19
N TYR A 240 -3.04 2.64 7.16
CA TYR A 240 -2.85 1.39 6.44
C TYR A 240 -1.81 1.49 5.32
N VAL A 241 -0.97 0.47 5.21
CA VAL A 241 0.02 0.29 4.13
C VAL A 241 -0.51 -0.74 3.15
N PRO A 242 -0.70 -0.40 1.86
CA PRO A 242 -1.17 -1.33 0.85
C PRO A 242 -0.07 -2.32 0.47
N ARG A 243 -0.47 -3.58 0.22
CA ARG A 243 0.40 -4.70 -0.16
C ARG A 243 -0.01 -5.35 -1.48
N GLY A 244 -1.01 -4.79 -2.16
CA GLY A 244 -1.58 -5.40 -3.36
C GLY A 244 -2.25 -6.74 -3.09
N GLU A 245 -2.11 -7.67 -3.99
CA GLU A 245 -2.65 -9.03 -3.85
C GLU A 245 -1.86 -9.91 -2.86
N TYR A 246 -0.61 -9.61 -2.63
CA TYR A 246 0.28 -10.30 -1.69
C TYR A 246 0.19 -11.84 -1.77
N GLY A 247 0.26 -12.36 -2.98
CA GLY A 247 0.26 -13.81 -3.28
C GLY A 247 -1.11 -14.48 -3.38
N LEU A 248 -2.23 -13.78 -3.16
CA LEU A 248 -3.59 -14.32 -3.36
C LEU A 248 -4.33 -13.50 -4.43
N PRO A 249 -4.58 -14.08 -5.62
CA PRO A 249 -5.25 -13.38 -6.71
C PRO A 249 -6.62 -12.81 -6.30
N GLY A 250 -6.91 -11.59 -6.75
CA GLY A 250 -8.18 -10.91 -6.45
C GLY A 250 -8.28 -10.36 -5.03
N ARG A 251 -7.18 -10.36 -4.24
CA ARG A 251 -7.14 -9.74 -2.92
C ARG A 251 -6.66 -8.28 -3.00
N ARG A 252 -7.13 -7.43 -2.08
CA ARG A 252 -6.42 -6.22 -1.65
C ARG A 252 -6.06 -6.36 -0.18
N TYR A 253 -4.76 -6.50 0.06
CA TYR A 253 -4.22 -6.68 1.41
C TYR A 253 -3.60 -5.40 1.93
N PHE A 254 -3.94 -5.06 3.17
CA PHE A 254 -3.38 -3.91 3.88
C PHE A 254 -2.91 -4.31 5.26
N SER A 255 -1.92 -3.58 5.76
CA SER A 255 -1.42 -3.79 7.11
C SER A 255 -1.30 -2.46 7.85
N LYS A 256 -1.66 -2.44 9.14
CA LYS A 256 -1.55 -1.27 10.02
C LYS A 256 -0.71 -1.63 11.24
N ASP A 257 0.17 -0.72 11.62
CA ASP A 257 0.93 -0.82 12.86
C ASP A 257 0.51 0.33 13.79
N THR A 258 0.40 0.04 15.07
CA THR A 258 0.20 1.02 16.14
C THR A 258 1.44 1.00 17.03
N ASP A 259 2.02 2.15 17.30
CA ASP A 259 3.25 2.31 18.10
C ASP A 259 4.41 1.42 17.60
N GLY A 260 4.50 1.25 16.28
CA GLY A 260 5.53 0.45 15.63
C GLY A 260 5.32 -1.06 15.71
N VAL A 261 4.19 -1.53 16.25
CA VAL A 261 3.82 -2.94 16.33
C VAL A 261 2.62 -3.21 15.41
N ARG A 262 2.64 -4.37 14.71
CA ARG A 262 1.52 -4.81 13.87
C ARG A 262 0.25 -4.94 14.72
N SER A 263 -0.80 -4.22 14.32
CA SER A 263 -2.08 -4.19 15.03
C SER A 263 -3.24 -4.75 14.22
N HIS A 264 -3.26 -4.51 12.89
CA HIS A 264 -4.36 -4.94 12.04
C HIS A 264 -3.89 -5.45 10.69
N HIS A 265 -4.61 -6.45 10.17
CA HIS A 265 -4.58 -6.88 8.79
C HIS A 265 -5.96 -6.70 8.16
N VAL A 266 -6.01 -6.19 6.94
CA VAL A 266 -7.26 -6.09 6.18
C VAL A 266 -7.11 -6.89 4.89
N HIS A 267 -8.02 -7.84 4.70
CA HIS A 267 -8.08 -8.73 3.53
C HIS A 267 -9.38 -8.46 2.78
N MET A 268 -9.34 -7.60 1.76
CA MET A 268 -10.53 -7.28 0.97
C MET A 268 -10.67 -8.22 -0.21
N TYR A 269 -11.89 -8.70 -0.42
CA TYR A 269 -12.24 -9.57 -1.54
C TYR A 269 -13.56 -9.13 -2.17
N ALA A 270 -13.72 -9.40 -3.47
CA ALA A 270 -15.03 -9.34 -4.10
C ALA A 270 -15.95 -10.43 -3.53
N VAL A 271 -17.26 -10.20 -3.58
CA VAL A 271 -18.28 -11.08 -2.96
C VAL A 271 -18.26 -12.51 -3.50
N ASP A 272 -17.83 -12.71 -4.73
CA ASP A 272 -17.75 -13.99 -5.43
C ASP A 272 -16.38 -14.69 -5.28
N ASN A 273 -15.43 -14.07 -4.59
CA ASN A 273 -14.12 -14.66 -4.40
C ASN A 273 -14.18 -15.85 -3.42
N PRO A 274 -13.66 -17.04 -3.79
CA PRO A 274 -13.73 -18.25 -2.96
C PRO A 274 -13.03 -18.11 -1.60
N GLU A 275 -12.08 -17.19 -1.46
CA GLU A 275 -11.39 -16.90 -0.22
C GLU A 275 -12.35 -16.37 0.87
N VAL A 276 -13.46 -15.72 0.49
CA VAL A 276 -14.48 -15.27 1.43
C VAL A 276 -15.04 -16.47 2.20
N VAL A 277 -15.49 -17.50 1.48
CA VAL A 277 -16.04 -18.72 2.07
C VAL A 277 -14.98 -19.44 2.91
N ARG A 278 -13.75 -19.54 2.43
CA ARG A 278 -12.65 -20.19 3.17
C ARG A 278 -12.40 -19.54 4.54
N HIS A 279 -12.32 -18.22 4.58
CA HIS A 279 -12.07 -17.49 5.84
C HIS A 279 -13.26 -17.62 6.82
N LEU A 280 -14.48 -17.51 6.32
CA LEU A 280 -15.69 -17.65 7.15
C LEU A 280 -15.82 -19.08 7.69
N ALA A 281 -15.66 -20.09 6.83
CA ALA A 281 -15.71 -21.49 7.23
C ALA A 281 -14.68 -21.82 8.31
N PHE A 282 -13.43 -21.39 8.14
CA PHE A 282 -12.36 -21.61 9.12
C PHE A 282 -12.69 -20.97 10.47
N ARG A 283 -13.15 -19.71 10.47
CA ARG A 283 -13.57 -19.02 11.68
C ARG A 283 -14.71 -19.73 12.39
N ASP A 284 -15.79 -20.03 11.66
CA ASP A 284 -17.02 -20.55 12.23
C ASP A 284 -16.86 -22.00 12.69
N TYR A 285 -16.02 -22.77 12.00
CA TYR A 285 -15.63 -24.11 12.44
C TYR A 285 -14.90 -24.08 13.79
N LEU A 286 -13.91 -23.20 13.95
CA LEU A 286 -13.20 -23.05 15.22
C LEU A 286 -14.11 -22.56 16.36
N ARG A 287 -15.10 -21.71 16.07
CA ARG A 287 -16.11 -21.30 17.04
C ARG A 287 -17.01 -22.45 17.48
N ALA A 288 -17.36 -23.33 16.55
CA ALA A 288 -18.22 -24.48 16.83
C ALA A 288 -17.45 -25.66 17.48
N HIS A 289 -16.10 -25.70 17.37
CA HIS A 289 -15.28 -26.81 17.83
C HIS A 289 -14.19 -26.33 18.83
N PRO A 290 -14.56 -26.03 20.10
CA PRO A 290 -13.65 -25.41 21.07
C PRO A 290 -12.42 -26.28 21.39
N VAL A 291 -12.55 -27.60 21.33
CA VAL A 291 -11.41 -28.52 21.55
C VAL A 291 -10.36 -28.37 20.45
N VAL A 292 -10.79 -28.26 19.18
CA VAL A 292 -9.90 -28.03 18.04
C VAL A 292 -9.27 -26.63 18.11
N ALA A 293 -10.07 -25.64 18.51
CA ALA A 293 -9.56 -24.28 18.74
C ALA A 293 -8.46 -24.26 19.82
N GLN A 294 -8.65 -25.00 20.92
CA GLN A 294 -7.63 -25.13 21.98
C GLN A 294 -6.34 -25.77 21.44
N GLN A 295 -6.44 -26.91 20.71
CA GLN A 295 -5.28 -27.57 20.10
C GLN A 295 -4.49 -26.61 19.20
N TYR A 296 -5.20 -25.80 18.38
CA TYR A 296 -4.56 -24.80 17.55
C TYR A 296 -3.92 -23.67 18.35
N GLY A 297 -4.53 -23.28 19.47
CA GLY A 297 -3.97 -22.31 20.42
C GLY A 297 -2.66 -22.79 21.03
N ASP A 298 -2.65 -24.04 21.53
CA ASP A 298 -1.50 -24.67 22.15
C ASP A 298 -0.33 -24.82 21.16
N LEU A 299 -0.61 -25.23 19.92
CA LEU A 299 0.40 -25.28 18.85
C LEU A 299 1.03 -23.92 18.62
N LYS A 300 0.24 -22.85 18.54
CA LYS A 300 0.76 -21.48 18.33
C LYS A 300 1.63 -21.00 19.50
N LEU A 301 1.25 -21.30 20.73
CA LEU A 301 2.04 -20.95 21.90
C LEU A 301 3.38 -21.70 21.90
N ALA A 302 3.37 -23.00 21.62
CA ALA A 302 4.59 -23.80 21.54
C ALA A 302 5.55 -23.29 20.44
N LEU A 303 5.01 -22.99 19.24
CA LEU A 303 5.81 -22.45 18.14
C LEU A 303 6.37 -21.06 18.44
N ALA A 304 5.62 -20.20 19.10
CA ALA A 304 6.11 -18.89 19.50
C ALA A 304 7.25 -18.96 20.52
N GLN A 305 7.20 -19.94 21.43
CA GLN A 305 8.29 -20.21 22.37
C GLN A 305 9.53 -20.78 21.67
N ALA A 306 9.34 -21.67 20.69
CA ALA A 306 10.43 -22.27 19.94
C ALA A 306 11.10 -21.27 18.98
N HIS A 307 10.35 -20.33 18.43
CA HIS A 307 10.78 -19.39 17.37
C HIS A 307 10.46 -17.92 17.71
N PRO A 308 10.98 -17.36 18.82
CA PRO A 308 10.54 -16.04 19.32
C PRO A 308 10.93 -14.87 18.42
N SER A 309 11.90 -15.04 17.52
CA SER A 309 12.40 -14.03 16.59
C SER A 309 12.39 -14.48 15.13
N ASP A 310 11.95 -15.71 14.84
CA ASP A 310 11.88 -16.30 13.51
C ASP A 310 10.42 -16.48 13.09
N ILE A 311 9.89 -15.47 12.37
CA ILE A 311 8.50 -15.49 11.91
C ILE A 311 8.26 -16.55 10.84
N ASP A 312 9.26 -16.87 10.02
CA ASP A 312 9.13 -17.83 8.93
C ASP A 312 9.04 -19.25 9.49
N ALA A 313 9.94 -19.62 10.41
CA ALA A 313 9.86 -20.91 11.12
C ALA A 313 8.54 -21.05 11.92
N TYR A 314 8.06 -19.97 12.55
CA TYR A 314 6.74 -19.97 13.20
C TYR A 314 5.60 -20.20 12.20
N MET A 315 5.66 -19.59 11.02
CA MET A 315 4.62 -19.75 9.99
C MET A 315 4.63 -21.16 9.40
N ASP A 316 5.80 -21.70 9.08
CA ASP A 316 5.99 -23.04 8.52
C ASP A 316 5.54 -24.13 9.51
N GLY A 317 5.83 -23.96 10.79
CA GLY A 317 5.47 -24.93 11.84
C GLY A 317 3.96 -25.15 12.02
N LYS A 318 3.13 -24.19 11.64
CA LYS A 318 1.66 -24.31 11.71
C LYS A 318 0.99 -24.61 10.37
N ASP A 319 1.70 -24.55 9.25
CA ASP A 319 1.12 -24.62 7.89
C ASP A 319 0.36 -25.93 7.66
N GLY A 320 0.96 -27.06 8.02
CA GLY A 320 0.33 -28.37 7.89
C GLY A 320 -0.98 -28.48 8.66
N PHE A 321 -0.97 -28.05 9.94
CA PHE A 321 -2.18 -28.04 10.77
C PHE A 321 -3.29 -27.15 10.20
N ILE A 322 -2.92 -25.96 9.70
CA ILE A 322 -3.89 -25.03 9.12
C ILE A 322 -4.54 -25.65 7.87
N LYS A 323 -3.77 -26.27 6.97
CA LYS A 323 -4.29 -26.89 5.75
C LYS A 323 -5.28 -28.02 6.03
N GLU A 324 -4.97 -28.87 7.00
CA GLU A 324 -5.88 -29.92 7.44
C GLU A 324 -7.17 -29.35 8.04
N LEU A 325 -7.03 -28.35 8.88
CA LEU A 325 -8.14 -27.67 9.54
C LEU A 325 -9.04 -26.93 8.53
N GLU A 326 -8.45 -26.25 7.55
CA GLU A 326 -9.20 -25.61 6.46
C GLU A 326 -10.01 -26.63 5.65
N ALA A 327 -9.42 -27.78 5.34
CA ALA A 327 -10.13 -28.85 4.64
C ALA A 327 -11.31 -29.40 5.44
N GLN A 328 -11.16 -29.54 6.78
CA GLN A 328 -12.26 -29.95 7.67
C GLN A 328 -13.34 -28.87 7.75
N ALA A 329 -12.95 -27.61 7.94
CA ALA A 329 -13.85 -26.47 8.02
C ALA A 329 -14.69 -26.30 6.73
N MET A 330 -14.06 -26.47 5.57
CA MET A 330 -14.75 -26.37 4.28
C MET A 330 -15.75 -27.52 4.04
N ARG A 331 -15.50 -28.72 4.55
CA ARG A 331 -16.50 -29.80 4.51
C ARG A 331 -17.68 -29.49 5.42
N TRP A 332 -17.41 -29.18 6.67
CA TRP A 332 -18.43 -28.85 7.67
C TRP A 332 -19.31 -27.66 7.28
N TYR A 333 -18.76 -26.66 6.60
CA TYR A 333 -19.49 -25.45 6.20
C TYR A 333 -20.44 -25.69 5.02
N ARG A 334 -20.27 -26.80 4.30
CA ARG A 334 -21.15 -27.22 3.17
C ARG A 334 -22.31 -28.11 3.61
N GLU A 335 -22.21 -28.72 4.78
CA GLU A 335 -23.27 -29.54 5.41
C GLU A 335 -24.31 -28.67 6.11
#